data_7c7d955a493e1cdc4e6a036bec9071d3
#
_entry.id   7c7d955a493e1cdc4e6a036bec9071d3
#
_cell.length_a   1.000
_cell.length_b   1.000
_cell.length_c   1.000
_cell.angle_alpha   90.00
_cell.angle_beta   90.00
_cell.angle_gamma   90.00
#
_symmetry.space_group_name_H-M   'P 1'
#
loop_
_entity.id
_entity.type
_entity.pdbx_description
1 polymer ?
#
loop_
_entity_poly.entity_id
_entity_poly.type
_entity_poly.pdbx_seq_one_letter_code
_entity_poly.pdbx_strand_id
1 'polypeptide(L)'
;MWRIGGRRYRTGGGEQERFVLRAQGDVPGVKYEISDYSKKLPEGTPDLVLSALSIHHLEHEKKKSLFKSIHNSLSEGGTFLNYDQFCCENDTLNTKTEEYWIEGIKNSGLSEKEFDRWLERKKLDRECSVAQEIAWLKEAGFKSAECIYLMGKFAIILAEK
;
A
#
# COMPACT_ATOMS: atom_id res chain seq x y z
N MET A 1 -4.73 -8.19 -15.00
CA MET A 1 -4.85 -7.36 -13.77
C MET A 1 -4.23 -8.09 -12.60
N TRP A 2 -3.35 -7.46 -11.85
CA TRP A 2 -2.85 -7.96 -10.58
C TRP A 2 -3.34 -7.09 -9.43
N ARG A 3 -3.62 -7.69 -8.29
CA ARG A 3 -3.98 -6.97 -7.06
C ARG A 3 -2.97 -7.28 -5.97
N ILE A 4 -2.35 -6.26 -5.43
CA ILE A 4 -1.47 -6.30 -4.27
C ILE A 4 -2.30 -5.90 -3.05
N GLY A 5 -2.32 -6.75 -2.05
CA GLY A 5 -2.99 -6.46 -0.79
C GLY A 5 -2.50 -7.45 0.26
N GLY A 6 -2.43 -7.05 1.52
CA GLY A 6 -1.87 -7.94 2.49
C GLY A 6 -2.31 -7.67 3.91
N ARG A 7 -2.20 -8.69 4.75
CA ARG A 7 -2.19 -8.56 6.21
C ARG A 7 -0.89 -9.14 6.73
N ARG A 8 -0.30 -8.47 7.74
CA ARG A 8 0.79 -9.05 8.51
C ARG A 8 0.25 -10.18 9.38
N TYR A 9 0.87 -11.34 9.32
CA TYR A 9 0.61 -12.46 10.23
C TYR A 9 1.87 -12.70 11.08
N ARG A 10 1.66 -12.81 12.40
CA ARG A 10 2.69 -13.27 13.33
C ARG A 10 2.67 -14.79 13.31
N THR A 11 3.74 -15.42 12.84
CA THR A 11 3.98 -16.84 13.04
C THR A 11 4.96 -17.00 14.19
N GLY A 12 4.78 -18.00 15.05
CA GLY A 12 5.50 -18.19 16.32
C GLY A 12 7.00 -18.51 16.24
N GLY A 13 7.72 -17.90 15.29
CA GLY A 13 9.15 -18.13 15.06
C GLY A 13 9.88 -16.98 14.38
N GLY A 14 9.49 -15.73 14.60
CA GLY A 14 10.11 -14.54 14.00
C GLY A 14 9.18 -13.77 13.09
N GLU A 15 9.36 -12.45 13.01
CA GLU A 15 8.58 -11.59 12.14
C GLU A 15 8.96 -11.85 10.66
N GLN A 16 8.25 -12.75 10.02
CA GLN A 16 8.22 -12.82 8.56
C GLN A 16 6.96 -12.08 8.08
N GLU A 17 7.17 -10.93 7.46
CA GLU A 17 6.14 -10.20 6.75
C GLU A 17 5.68 -11.04 5.54
N ARG A 18 4.59 -11.77 5.70
CA ARG A 18 3.94 -12.46 4.58
C ARG A 18 2.74 -11.63 4.14
N PHE A 19 2.85 -11.03 2.98
CA PHE A 19 1.75 -10.32 2.35
C PHE A 19 0.90 -11.33 1.58
N VAL A 20 -0.33 -11.53 2.05
CA VAL A 20 -1.24 -12.53 1.47
C VAL A 20 -2.27 -11.82 0.63
N LEU A 21 -2.32 -12.15 -0.64
CA LEU A 21 -3.49 -11.87 -1.47
C LEU A 21 -4.65 -12.73 -0.98
N ARG A 22 -5.64 -12.12 -0.33
CA ARG A 22 -6.83 -12.82 0.12
C ARG A 22 -8.04 -12.33 -0.66
N ALA A 23 -8.65 -13.22 -1.44
CA ALA A 23 -10.07 -13.08 -1.74
C ALA A 23 -10.87 -13.99 -0.82
N GLN A 24 -12.04 -13.55 -0.42
CA GLN A 24 -13.05 -14.41 0.17
C GLN A 24 -13.86 -15.03 -0.98
N GLY A 25 -13.79 -16.35 -1.11
CA GLY A 25 -14.55 -17.13 -2.08
C GLY A 25 -13.81 -17.40 -3.40
N ASP A 26 -14.19 -18.49 -4.05
CA ASP A 26 -13.73 -18.83 -5.39
C ASP A 26 -14.40 -17.92 -6.41
N VAL A 27 -13.66 -16.94 -6.90
CA VAL A 27 -14.12 -16.11 -8.02
C VAL A 27 -13.61 -16.75 -9.31
N PRO A 28 -14.48 -17.18 -10.21
CA PRO A 28 -14.06 -17.81 -11.48
C PRO A 28 -13.10 -16.92 -12.25
N GLY A 29 -12.01 -17.50 -12.73
CA GLY A 29 -10.98 -16.78 -13.49
C GLY A 29 -9.98 -15.98 -12.64
N VAL A 30 -10.07 -16.03 -11.30
CA VAL A 30 -9.10 -15.37 -10.40
C VAL A 30 -8.15 -16.42 -9.81
N LYS A 31 -6.84 -16.19 -9.99
CA LYS A 31 -5.79 -16.98 -9.35
C LYS A 31 -5.27 -16.24 -8.13
N TYR A 32 -5.17 -16.95 -7.00
CA TYR A 32 -4.61 -16.42 -5.77
C TYR A 32 -3.21 -16.99 -5.54
N GLU A 33 -2.27 -16.13 -5.21
CA GLU A 33 -0.90 -16.50 -4.88
C GLU A 33 -0.49 -15.85 -3.56
N ILE A 34 0.13 -16.65 -2.68
CA ILE A 34 0.74 -16.17 -1.45
C ILE A 34 2.21 -15.94 -1.74
N SER A 35 2.62 -14.67 -1.80
CA SER A 35 4.01 -14.31 -2.04
C SER A 35 4.40 -13.04 -1.26
N ASP A 36 5.71 -12.86 -1.06
CA ASP A 36 6.27 -11.61 -0.58
C ASP A 36 6.51 -10.70 -1.79
N TYR A 37 5.54 -9.82 -2.08
CA TYR A 37 5.60 -8.91 -3.22
C TYR A 37 6.76 -7.90 -3.14
N SER A 38 7.35 -7.71 -1.95
CA SER A 38 8.57 -6.89 -1.82
C SER A 38 9.81 -7.55 -2.42
N LYS A 39 9.74 -8.86 -2.72
CA LYS A 39 10.82 -9.64 -3.29
C LYS A 39 10.53 -10.09 -4.72
N LYS A 40 9.31 -10.52 -4.98
CA LYS A 40 8.91 -11.05 -6.29
C LYS A 40 7.44 -10.77 -6.56
N LEU A 41 7.15 -10.20 -7.72
CA LEU A 41 5.80 -10.11 -8.26
C LEU A 41 5.39 -11.41 -8.97
N PRO A 42 4.09 -11.66 -9.17
CA PRO A 42 3.60 -12.77 -9.98
C PRO A 42 4.20 -12.73 -11.39
N GLU A 43 4.18 -13.86 -12.09
CA GLU A 43 4.63 -13.93 -13.48
C GLU A 43 3.54 -13.42 -14.44
N GLY A 44 3.94 -12.77 -15.51
CA GLY A 44 3.07 -12.25 -16.56
C GLY A 44 3.23 -10.76 -16.78
N THR A 45 2.47 -10.23 -17.74
CA THR A 45 2.51 -8.83 -18.15
C THR A 45 1.09 -8.26 -18.05
N PRO A 46 0.68 -7.76 -16.86
CA PRO A 46 -0.67 -7.23 -16.66
C PRO A 46 -0.83 -5.85 -17.29
N ASP A 47 -2.05 -5.51 -17.71
CA ASP A 47 -2.42 -4.16 -18.13
C ASP A 47 -2.76 -3.26 -16.93
N LEU A 48 -3.05 -3.86 -15.77
CA LEU A 48 -3.42 -3.14 -14.56
C LEU A 48 -2.86 -3.84 -13.32
N VAL A 49 -2.17 -3.07 -12.49
CA VAL A 49 -1.78 -3.47 -11.13
C VAL A 49 -2.53 -2.59 -10.14
N LEU A 50 -3.20 -3.22 -9.18
CA LEU A 50 -3.90 -2.53 -8.08
C LEU A 50 -3.24 -2.85 -6.75
N SER A 51 -3.02 -1.84 -5.93
CA SER A 51 -2.64 -1.99 -4.53
C SER A 51 -3.65 -1.30 -3.63
N ALA A 52 -3.94 -1.90 -2.47
CA ALA A 52 -4.83 -1.29 -1.49
C ALA A 52 -4.33 -1.56 -0.07
N LEU A 53 -4.06 -0.49 0.67
CA LEU A 53 -3.71 -0.47 2.10
C LEU A 53 -2.60 -1.51 2.44
N SER A 54 -1.51 -1.45 1.70
CA SER A 54 -0.46 -2.46 1.76
C SER A 54 0.97 -1.90 1.66
N ILE A 55 1.22 -1.01 0.72
CA ILE A 55 2.58 -0.54 0.42
C ILE A 55 3.13 0.37 1.52
N HIS A 56 2.28 1.05 2.29
CA HIS A 56 2.70 1.86 3.45
C HIS A 56 3.47 1.06 4.51
N HIS A 57 3.37 -0.26 4.52
CA HIS A 57 4.15 -1.11 5.43
C HIS A 57 5.61 -1.30 5.01
N LEU A 58 5.97 -1.02 3.77
CA LEU A 58 7.33 -1.23 3.26
C LEU A 58 8.25 -0.07 3.63
N GLU A 59 9.51 -0.38 3.93
CA GLU A 59 10.57 0.63 3.99
C GLU A 59 10.72 1.35 2.64
N HIS A 60 11.13 2.62 2.65
CA HIS A 60 11.14 3.50 1.48
C HIS A 60 11.93 2.90 0.30
N GLU A 61 13.10 2.30 0.56
CA GLU A 61 13.90 1.68 -0.49
C GLU A 61 13.22 0.44 -1.12
N LYS A 62 12.43 -0.29 -0.30
CA LYS A 62 11.62 -1.40 -0.81
C LYS A 62 10.45 -0.91 -1.65
N LYS A 63 9.83 0.23 -1.29
CA LYS A 63 8.79 0.87 -2.10
C LYS A 63 9.33 1.23 -3.48
N LYS A 64 10.47 1.93 -3.55
CA LYS A 64 11.14 2.30 -4.81
C LYS A 64 11.43 1.08 -5.67
N SER A 65 11.99 0.03 -5.08
CA SER A 65 12.28 -1.24 -5.78
C SER A 65 11.01 -1.90 -6.29
N LEU A 66 9.93 -1.89 -5.49
CA LEU A 66 8.62 -2.42 -5.88
C LEU A 66 8.03 -1.65 -7.06
N PHE A 67 8.04 -0.31 -7.03
CA PHE A 67 7.53 0.52 -8.12
C PHE A 67 8.26 0.25 -9.43
N LYS A 68 9.59 0.10 -9.38
CA LYS A 68 10.38 -0.29 -10.56
C LYS A 68 10.00 -1.68 -11.06
N SER A 69 9.77 -2.63 -10.17
CA SER A 69 9.33 -3.98 -10.53
C SER A 69 7.93 -3.97 -11.16
N ILE A 70 6.99 -3.18 -10.61
CA ILE A 70 5.64 -3.00 -11.16
C ILE A 70 5.72 -2.39 -12.56
N HIS A 71 6.48 -1.29 -12.72
CA HIS A 71 6.68 -0.66 -14.03
C HIS A 71 7.20 -1.65 -15.07
N ASN A 72 8.22 -2.43 -14.72
CA ASN A 72 8.82 -3.40 -15.64
C ASN A 72 7.85 -4.53 -16.02
N SER A 73 6.96 -4.92 -15.11
CA SER A 73 5.99 -6.01 -15.33
C SER A 73 4.78 -5.56 -16.16
N LEU A 74 4.38 -4.30 -16.09
CA LEU A 74 3.23 -3.78 -16.82
C LEU A 74 3.43 -3.87 -18.33
N SER A 75 2.33 -4.10 -19.07
CA SER A 75 2.28 -3.91 -20.52
C SER A 75 2.52 -2.46 -20.89
N GLU A 76 2.89 -2.18 -22.15
CA GLU A 76 2.96 -0.81 -22.67
C GLU A 76 1.59 -0.13 -22.56
N GLY A 77 1.56 1.09 -21.99
CA GLY A 77 0.31 1.80 -21.66
C GLY A 77 -0.44 1.21 -20.47
N GLY A 78 0.15 0.26 -19.77
CA GLY A 78 -0.43 -0.33 -18.56
C GLY A 78 -0.46 0.64 -17.39
N THR A 79 -1.36 0.39 -16.44
CA THR A 79 -1.67 1.29 -15.34
C THR A 79 -1.37 0.67 -13.98
N PHE A 80 -0.81 1.46 -13.07
CA PHE A 80 -0.71 1.16 -11.65
C PHE A 80 -1.60 2.09 -10.85
N LEU A 81 -2.41 1.53 -9.94
CA LEU A 81 -3.23 2.28 -8.99
C LEU A 81 -2.90 1.86 -7.57
N ASN A 82 -2.54 2.82 -6.74
CA ASN A 82 -2.29 2.61 -5.32
C ASN A 82 -3.29 3.42 -4.48
N TYR A 83 -4.18 2.72 -3.77
CA TYR A 83 -4.97 3.30 -2.68
C TYR A 83 -4.28 3.01 -1.37
N ASP A 84 -3.73 4.03 -0.71
CA ASP A 84 -2.95 3.80 0.51
C ASP A 84 -3.06 4.96 1.50
N GLN A 85 -2.41 4.82 2.66
CA GLN A 85 -2.29 5.87 3.65
C GLN A 85 -0.95 6.58 3.54
N PHE A 86 -1.00 7.89 3.74
CA PHE A 86 0.10 8.82 3.53
C PHE A 86 0.28 9.76 4.72
N CYS A 87 1.48 10.32 4.89
CA CYS A 87 1.74 11.42 5.81
C CYS A 87 1.67 12.76 5.08
N CYS A 88 1.46 13.84 5.85
CA CYS A 88 1.64 15.19 5.35
C CYS A 88 3.14 15.54 5.32
N GLU A 89 3.55 16.42 4.41
CA GLU A 89 4.94 16.93 4.37
C GLU A 89 5.23 17.91 5.51
N ASN A 90 4.23 18.64 5.96
CA ASN A 90 4.35 19.55 7.10
C ASN A 90 4.08 18.78 8.40
N ASP A 91 5.05 18.74 9.31
CA ASP A 91 4.99 17.98 10.56
C ASP A 91 3.81 18.39 11.45
N THR A 92 3.50 19.68 11.54
CA THR A 92 2.37 20.18 12.35
C THR A 92 1.03 19.70 11.78
N LEU A 93 0.86 19.77 10.46
CA LEU A 93 -0.35 19.26 9.80
C LEU A 93 -0.42 17.74 9.89
N ASN A 94 0.71 17.05 9.76
CA ASN A 94 0.78 15.60 9.92
C ASN A 94 0.31 15.16 11.31
N THR A 95 0.81 15.80 12.37
CA THR A 95 0.40 15.53 13.75
C THR A 95 -1.10 15.73 13.93
N LYS A 96 -1.66 16.86 13.47
CA LYS A 96 -3.10 17.15 13.59
C LYS A 96 -3.96 16.13 12.81
N THR A 97 -3.55 15.79 11.60
CA THR A 97 -4.27 14.81 10.77
C THR A 97 -4.24 13.42 11.41
N GLU A 98 -3.13 13.06 12.00
CA GLU A 98 -2.96 11.81 12.73
C GLU A 98 -3.82 11.74 13.99
N GLU A 99 -3.79 12.78 14.82
CA GLU A 99 -4.62 12.89 16.02
C GLU A 99 -6.11 12.78 15.67
N TYR A 100 -6.57 13.50 14.66
CA TYR A 100 -7.95 13.43 14.18
C TYR A 100 -8.32 12.01 13.72
N TRP A 101 -7.44 11.35 12.99
CA TRP A 101 -7.67 9.98 12.53
C TRP A 101 -7.71 8.98 13.68
N ILE A 102 -6.77 9.07 14.64
CA ILE A 102 -6.72 8.22 15.84
C ILE A 102 -8.01 8.39 16.66
N GLU A 103 -8.46 9.61 16.84
CA GLU A 103 -9.71 9.90 17.55
C GLU A 103 -10.93 9.30 16.83
N GLY A 104 -10.99 9.41 15.50
CA GLY A 104 -12.02 8.78 14.69
C GLY A 104 -12.03 7.26 14.84
N ILE A 105 -10.87 6.60 14.85
CA ILE A 105 -10.76 5.15 15.07
C ILE A 105 -11.19 4.79 16.50
N LYS A 106 -10.78 5.56 17.50
CA LYS A 106 -11.19 5.34 18.91
C LYS A 106 -12.70 5.39 19.06
N ASN A 107 -13.35 6.30 18.35
CA ASN A 107 -14.80 6.51 18.40
C ASN A 107 -15.59 5.63 17.40
N SER A 108 -14.93 4.68 16.70
CA SER A 108 -15.58 3.82 15.69
C SER A 108 -16.32 2.62 16.26
N GLY A 109 -16.39 2.46 17.59
CA GLY A 109 -17.04 1.33 18.26
C GLY A 109 -16.14 0.14 18.51
N LEU A 110 -14.83 0.27 18.33
CA LEU A 110 -13.85 -0.74 18.73
C LEU A 110 -13.80 -0.86 20.26
N SER A 111 -13.63 -2.09 20.77
CA SER A 111 -13.24 -2.28 22.17
C SER A 111 -11.83 -1.72 22.45
N GLU A 112 -11.53 -1.39 23.70
CA GLU A 112 -10.18 -0.92 24.10
C GLU A 112 -9.07 -1.87 23.62
N LYS A 113 -9.28 -3.18 23.78
CA LYS A 113 -8.33 -4.20 23.33
C LYS A 113 -8.10 -4.22 21.81
N GLU A 114 -9.12 -3.93 21.01
CA GLU A 114 -9.00 -3.85 19.56
C GLU A 114 -8.31 -2.55 19.15
N PHE A 115 -8.61 -1.45 19.83
CA PHE A 115 -7.95 -0.17 19.63
C PHE A 115 -6.45 -0.25 19.97
N ASP A 116 -6.07 -0.84 21.12
CA ASP A 116 -4.67 -1.04 21.49
C ASP A 116 -3.92 -1.89 20.47
N ARG A 117 -4.54 -2.98 19.97
CA ARG A 117 -3.96 -3.79 18.91
C ARG A 117 -3.79 -3.03 17.61
N TRP A 118 -4.72 -2.13 17.30
CA TRP A 118 -4.61 -1.28 16.13
C TRP A 118 -3.45 -0.29 16.28
N LEU A 119 -3.31 0.36 17.44
CA LEU A 119 -2.18 1.26 17.75
C LEU A 119 -0.83 0.56 17.62
N GLU A 120 -0.70 -0.66 18.15
CA GLU A 120 0.55 -1.43 18.01
C GLU A 120 0.88 -1.75 16.55
N ARG A 121 -0.12 -2.09 15.74
CA ARG A 121 0.11 -2.31 14.30
C ARG A 121 0.52 -1.04 13.57
N LYS A 122 -0.10 0.09 13.93
CA LYS A 122 0.19 1.39 13.34
C LYS A 122 1.65 1.81 13.52
N LYS A 123 2.29 1.45 14.61
CA LYS A 123 3.74 1.72 14.85
C LYS A 123 4.66 1.10 13.78
N LEU A 124 4.17 0.11 13.06
CA LEU A 124 4.91 -0.59 12.01
C LEU A 124 4.78 0.08 10.63
N ASP A 125 3.92 1.07 10.49
CA ASP A 125 3.72 1.77 9.23
C ASP A 125 4.95 2.63 8.88
N ARG A 126 5.25 2.70 7.60
CA ARG A 126 6.35 3.45 7.00
C ARG A 126 5.78 4.36 5.92
N GLU A 127 4.91 5.26 6.37
CA GLU A 127 4.25 6.20 5.48
C GLU A 127 5.26 7.11 4.77
N CYS A 128 4.89 7.61 3.61
CA CYS A 128 5.57 8.69 2.90
C CYS A 128 4.53 9.73 2.49
N SER A 129 4.95 10.89 2.05
CA SER A 129 4.01 11.85 1.48
C SER A 129 3.55 11.42 0.08
N VAL A 130 2.41 11.94 -0.35
CA VAL A 130 1.90 11.75 -1.72
C VAL A 130 2.93 12.24 -2.75
N ALA A 131 3.56 13.39 -2.50
CA ALA A 131 4.57 13.95 -3.39
C ALA A 131 5.81 13.05 -3.48
N GLN A 132 6.25 12.47 -2.37
CA GLN A 132 7.36 11.51 -2.36
C GLN A 132 7.03 10.26 -3.18
N GLU A 133 5.84 9.67 -3.02
CA GLU A 133 5.48 8.47 -3.79
C GLU A 133 5.39 8.77 -5.29
N ILE A 134 4.78 9.90 -5.66
CA ILE A 134 4.73 10.36 -7.06
C ILE A 134 6.15 10.53 -7.64
N ALA A 135 7.09 11.11 -6.88
CA ALA A 135 8.47 11.25 -7.31
C ALA A 135 9.11 9.87 -7.57
N TRP A 136 8.95 8.92 -6.65
CA TRP A 136 9.49 7.56 -6.80
C TRP A 136 8.87 6.78 -7.96
N LEU A 137 7.59 6.98 -8.25
CA LEU A 137 6.94 6.39 -9.43
C LEU A 137 7.55 6.94 -10.73
N LYS A 138 7.78 8.25 -10.81
CA LYS A 138 8.46 8.87 -11.96
C LYS A 138 9.90 8.38 -12.10
N GLU A 139 10.64 8.27 -11.00
CA GLU A 139 12.00 7.69 -10.97
C GLU A 139 11.99 6.21 -11.41
N ALA A 140 10.92 5.47 -11.13
CA ALA A 140 10.76 4.09 -11.57
C ALA A 140 10.50 3.95 -13.09
N GLY A 141 10.16 5.06 -13.78
CA GLY A 141 9.98 5.11 -15.23
C GLY A 141 8.55 5.35 -15.70
N PHE A 142 7.57 5.53 -14.79
CA PHE A 142 6.21 5.86 -15.17
C PHE A 142 6.15 7.22 -15.89
N LYS A 143 5.44 7.29 -17.01
CA LYS A 143 5.28 8.50 -17.84
C LYS A 143 4.46 9.57 -17.11
N SER A 144 3.42 9.12 -16.40
CA SER A 144 2.59 9.95 -15.56
C SER A 144 2.38 9.30 -14.19
N ALA A 145 2.27 10.12 -13.15
CA ALA A 145 1.84 9.70 -11.82
C ALA A 145 1.17 10.88 -11.15
N GLU A 146 -0.09 10.71 -10.75
CA GLU A 146 -0.93 11.75 -10.20
C GLU A 146 -1.78 11.25 -9.05
N CYS A 147 -2.02 12.12 -8.07
CA CYS A 147 -2.99 11.89 -7.01
C CYS A 147 -4.38 12.27 -7.53
N ILE A 148 -5.25 11.28 -7.72
CA ILE A 148 -6.60 11.49 -8.24
C ILE A 148 -7.66 11.59 -7.16
N TYR A 149 -7.31 11.27 -5.91
CA TYR A 149 -8.17 11.40 -4.74
C TYR A 149 -7.32 11.54 -3.48
N LEU A 150 -7.72 12.46 -2.59
CA LEU A 150 -7.09 12.64 -1.28
C LEU A 150 -8.16 13.00 -0.25
N MET A 151 -8.24 12.23 0.84
CA MET A 151 -9.09 12.51 1.98
C MET A 151 -8.39 12.12 3.29
N GLY A 152 -8.06 13.11 4.11
CA GLY A 152 -7.30 12.88 5.35
C GLY A 152 -5.96 12.24 5.08
N LYS A 153 -5.76 11.04 5.62
CA LYS A 153 -4.54 10.26 5.43
C LYS A 153 -4.59 9.31 4.22
N PHE A 154 -5.70 9.25 3.50
CA PHE A 154 -5.90 8.28 2.41
C PHE A 154 -5.87 8.96 1.06
N ALA A 155 -5.10 8.40 0.14
CA ALA A 155 -5.04 8.89 -1.24
C ALA A 155 -5.08 7.74 -2.25
N ILE A 156 -5.47 8.09 -3.47
CA ILE A 156 -5.34 7.23 -4.64
C ILE A 156 -4.36 7.88 -5.60
N ILE A 157 -3.28 7.17 -5.89
CA ILE A 157 -2.30 7.56 -6.90
C ILE A 157 -2.49 6.66 -8.11
N LEU A 158 -2.60 7.28 -9.28
CA LEU A 158 -2.67 6.62 -10.58
C LEU A 158 -1.37 6.90 -11.33
N ALA A 159 -0.76 5.86 -11.89
CA ALA A 159 0.47 5.98 -12.68
C ALA A 159 0.37 5.15 -13.98
N GLU A 160 0.86 5.69 -15.09
CA GLU A 160 0.86 5.06 -16.40
C GLU A 160 2.29 4.80 -16.90
N LYS A 161 2.47 3.59 -17.46
CA LYS A 161 3.73 3.18 -18.11
C LYS A 161 3.89 3.76 -19.49
#